data_155f3656cffe038e02b4e5bba24638e5
#
_entry.id   155f3656cffe038e02b4e5bba24638e5
#
_cell.length_a   1.000
_cell.length_b   1.000
_cell.length_c   1.000
_cell.angle_alpha   90.00
_cell.angle_beta   90.00
_cell.angle_gamma   90.00
#
_symmetry.space_group_name_H-M   'P 1'
#
loop_
_entity.id
_entity.type
_entity.pdbx_description
1 polymer ?
#
loop_
_entity_poly.entity_id
_entity_poly.type
_entity_poly.pdbx_seq_one_letter_code
_entity_poly.pdbx_strand_id
1 'polypeptide(L)'
;MSRRKSFVVAATAALALSLSACGGGDSGGSSNPSPVEKPSFAAGTTMAKLSSAGTIKIGTKFDQPLFGQVGLDGKPVGFDVEMGKLIAAKLGISADKIEWSETVSANREPFIEQGKVDLVIATYTISDKRKQVVDFAGPYYEAGQALMVNKDNDSIKKPEDVKGKKVCSVTGSTPAATIVDKYGAELVPAATYSACLEPLRNKQVEAVTTDNVILAGFVDKEPDAFKLASEDTFTKEPYGIGLKKGDTEFRNWINDQLESFEKDGSYKKAWEATAGSVIKTAPKLPAINRY
;
A
#
# COMPACT_ATOMS: atom_id res chain seq x y z
N MET A 1 48.05 67.19 24.80
CA MET A 1 49.27 66.54 25.28
C MET A 1 49.28 65.13 24.76
N SER A 2 49.98 64.92 23.65
CA SER A 2 51.32 64.29 23.55
C SER A 2 51.34 62.89 23.98
N ARG A 3 51.72 61.92 23.24
CA ARG A 3 52.79 61.56 22.24
C ARG A 3 52.44 60.19 21.68
N ARG A 4 52.38 59.97 20.38
CA ARG A 4 53.43 59.48 19.42
C ARG A 4 54.28 58.30 19.90
N LYS A 5 54.21 57.20 19.18
CA LYS A 5 55.27 56.60 18.30
C LYS A 5 54.85 55.14 18.01
N SER A 6 54.67 54.69 16.86
CA SER A 6 55.51 54.38 15.67
C SER A 6 56.29 53.09 15.73
N PHE A 7 56.09 52.25 14.66
CA PHE A 7 56.96 51.25 13.99
C PHE A 7 57.15 49.91 14.76
N VAL A 8 57.17 48.75 14.16
CA VAL A 8 57.93 48.26 12.98
C VAL A 8 57.32 46.98 12.42
N VAL A 9 57.39 46.84 11.12
CA VAL A 9 57.17 45.71 10.24
C VAL A 9 58.21 44.61 10.52
N ALA A 10 57.81 43.35 10.46
CA ALA A 10 58.69 42.27 10.01
C ALA A 10 57.84 41.12 9.47
N ALA A 11 57.98 40.92 8.17
CA ALA A 11 57.55 39.73 7.46
C ALA A 11 58.59 38.63 7.65
N THR A 12 58.13 37.41 7.94
CA THR A 12 58.91 36.20 7.66
C THR A 12 57.99 35.07 7.25
N ALA A 13 58.20 34.64 6.03
CA ALA A 13 57.69 33.41 5.48
C ALA A 13 58.46 32.22 6.06
N ALA A 14 57.82 31.15 6.42
CA ALA A 14 58.45 29.85 6.53
C ALA A 14 57.47 28.75 6.16
N LEU A 15 57.95 27.98 5.27
CA LEU A 15 57.50 26.76 4.62
C LEU A 15 57.39 25.59 5.61
N ALA A 16 56.52 24.66 5.22
CA ALA A 16 56.65 23.20 5.25
C ALA A 16 56.20 22.41 6.47
N LEU A 17 55.54 21.46 6.14
CA LEU A 17 55.69 19.98 6.27
C LEU A 17 54.47 19.27 6.80
N SER A 18 53.93 18.52 5.88
CA SER A 18 53.02 17.38 6.07
C SER A 18 53.54 16.39 7.12
N LEU A 19 52.67 15.98 8.05
CA LEU A 19 52.78 14.68 8.70
C LEU A 19 51.42 14.06 8.80
N SER A 20 51.25 12.99 8.03
CA SER A 20 50.19 12.00 8.17
C SER A 20 50.31 11.28 9.53
N ALA A 21 49.26 11.27 10.29
CA ALA A 21 49.11 10.33 11.39
C ALA A 21 47.71 9.67 11.29
N CYS A 22 47.71 8.39 10.96
CA CYS A 22 46.59 7.48 11.22
C CYS A 22 46.30 7.42 12.71
N GLY A 23 45.06 7.64 13.09
CA GLY A 23 44.55 7.40 14.43
C GLY A 23 43.05 7.24 14.35
N GLY A 24 42.56 6.00 14.53
CA GLY A 24 41.14 5.68 14.53
C GLY A 24 40.41 6.39 15.66
N GLY A 25 39.23 6.91 15.33
CA GLY A 25 38.29 7.51 16.25
C GLY A 25 36.94 7.50 15.58
N ASP A 26 36.11 6.60 16.00
CA ASP A 26 34.69 6.52 15.70
C ASP A 26 34.04 7.86 16.02
N SER A 27 33.62 8.59 15.01
CA SER A 27 32.83 9.80 15.15
C SER A 27 31.65 9.66 14.19
N GLY A 28 30.49 9.33 14.77
CA GLY A 28 29.22 9.30 14.07
C GLY A 28 29.01 10.56 13.26
N GLY A 29 29.33 10.49 11.98
CA GLY A 29 29.00 11.50 11.00
C GLY A 29 27.50 11.51 10.80
N SER A 30 26.82 12.52 11.38
CA SER A 30 25.48 12.92 10.97
C SER A 30 25.55 13.32 9.49
N SER A 31 25.30 12.35 8.61
CA SER A 31 25.04 12.63 7.21
C SER A 31 23.67 13.34 7.15
N ASN A 32 23.68 14.67 7.12
CA ASN A 32 22.52 15.39 6.62
C ASN A 32 22.19 14.79 5.26
N PRO A 33 20.97 14.24 5.07
CA PRO A 33 20.57 13.77 3.75
C PRO A 33 20.69 14.98 2.80
N SER A 34 21.44 14.82 1.72
CA SER A 34 21.45 15.79 0.62
C SER A 34 20.02 16.11 0.24
N PRO A 35 19.67 17.36 -0.07
CA PRO A 35 18.35 17.72 -0.52
C PRO A 35 17.97 16.77 -1.68
N VAL A 36 16.89 16.00 -1.48
CA VAL A 36 16.36 15.15 -2.56
C VAL A 36 15.96 16.11 -3.67
N GLU A 37 16.65 16.02 -4.79
CA GLU A 37 16.37 16.85 -5.96
C GLU A 37 14.90 16.61 -6.35
N LYS A 38 14.09 17.69 -6.37
CA LYS A 38 12.67 17.55 -6.75
C LYS A 38 12.59 17.01 -8.17
N PRO A 39 11.83 15.93 -8.39
CA PRO A 39 11.69 15.39 -9.73
C PRO A 39 11.07 16.42 -10.67
N SER A 40 11.55 16.50 -11.91
CA SER A 40 11.02 17.37 -12.94
C SER A 40 10.03 16.59 -13.81
N PHE A 41 8.85 17.15 -14.03
CA PHE A 41 7.79 16.56 -14.86
C PHE A 41 7.37 17.55 -15.94
N ALA A 42 6.87 17.04 -17.06
CA ALA A 42 6.32 17.86 -18.14
C ALA A 42 5.15 18.72 -17.63
N ALA A 43 5.12 19.98 -18.03
CA ALA A 43 4.06 20.89 -17.63
C ALA A 43 2.68 20.41 -18.08
N GLY A 44 1.67 20.58 -17.24
CA GLY A 44 0.29 20.16 -17.50
C GLY A 44 -0.02 18.72 -17.10
N THR A 45 0.98 17.90 -16.75
CA THR A 45 0.76 16.52 -16.30
C THR A 45 0.26 16.45 -14.86
N THR A 46 -0.40 15.36 -14.49
CA THR A 46 -0.82 15.10 -13.11
C THR A 46 0.39 15.02 -12.17
N MET A 47 1.50 14.42 -12.62
CA MET A 47 2.74 14.36 -11.84
C MET A 47 3.28 15.76 -11.51
N ALA A 48 3.34 16.66 -12.51
CA ALA A 48 3.77 18.05 -12.30
C ALA A 48 2.86 18.79 -11.32
N LYS A 49 1.54 18.61 -11.44
CA LYS A 49 0.54 19.19 -10.55
C LYS A 49 0.75 18.73 -9.09
N LEU A 50 0.84 17.41 -8.86
CA LEU A 50 0.99 16.83 -7.52
C LEU A 50 2.35 17.20 -6.91
N SER A 51 3.44 17.10 -7.68
CA SER A 51 4.78 17.49 -7.23
C SER A 51 4.85 18.97 -6.85
N SER A 52 4.22 19.86 -7.63
CA SER A 52 4.15 21.28 -7.33
C SER A 52 3.31 21.57 -6.10
N ALA A 53 2.18 20.88 -5.92
CA ALA A 53 1.32 21.00 -4.74
C ALA A 53 2.02 20.49 -3.46
N GLY A 54 2.95 19.53 -3.60
CA GLY A 54 3.65 18.93 -2.48
C GLY A 54 2.77 18.04 -1.60
N THR A 55 1.57 17.68 -2.06
CA THR A 55 0.61 16.80 -1.39
C THR A 55 -0.06 15.86 -2.38
N ILE A 56 -0.53 14.71 -1.89
CA ILE A 56 -1.31 13.73 -2.66
C ILE A 56 -2.39 13.12 -1.77
N LYS A 57 -3.57 12.90 -2.33
CA LYS A 57 -4.70 12.25 -1.64
C LYS A 57 -4.79 10.80 -2.05
N ILE A 58 -4.65 9.89 -1.10
CA ILE A 58 -4.68 8.44 -1.36
C ILE A 58 -5.78 7.78 -0.54
N GLY A 59 -6.67 7.09 -1.24
CA GLY A 59 -7.68 6.22 -0.65
C GLY A 59 -7.08 4.85 -0.35
N THR A 60 -7.23 4.38 0.89
CA THR A 60 -6.78 3.04 1.30
C THR A 60 -7.77 2.41 2.29
N LYS A 61 -7.56 1.14 2.64
CA LYS A 61 -8.33 0.47 3.69
C LYS A 61 -7.84 0.88 5.07
N PHE A 62 -8.76 0.91 6.04
CA PHE A 62 -8.43 1.20 7.44
C PHE A 62 -8.70 0.01 8.37
N ASP A 63 -9.23 -1.09 7.83
CA ASP A 63 -9.69 -2.26 8.57
C ASP A 63 -9.01 -3.58 8.20
N GLN A 64 -8.07 -3.57 7.23
CA GLN A 64 -7.46 -4.80 6.73
C GLN A 64 -6.03 -4.95 7.27
N PRO A 65 -5.78 -5.84 8.24
CA PRO A 65 -4.44 -6.15 8.70
C PRO A 65 -3.52 -6.51 7.52
N LEU A 66 -2.23 -6.20 7.62
CA LEU A 66 -1.19 -6.41 6.63
C LEU A 66 -1.24 -5.46 5.41
N PHE A 67 -2.41 -5.01 4.95
CA PHE A 67 -2.55 -4.21 3.72
C PHE A 67 -2.90 -2.75 3.99
N GLY A 68 -3.95 -2.48 4.76
CA GLY A 68 -4.37 -1.13 5.11
C GLY A 68 -5.18 -1.14 6.41
N GLN A 69 -4.52 -0.89 7.52
CA GLN A 69 -5.13 -0.82 8.85
C GLN A 69 -4.70 0.45 9.55
N VAL A 70 -5.62 1.11 10.23
CA VAL A 70 -5.28 2.24 11.10
C VAL A 70 -4.57 1.73 12.35
N GLY A 71 -3.38 2.29 12.61
CA GLY A 71 -2.62 2.07 13.82
C GLY A 71 -3.14 2.87 15.01
N LEU A 72 -2.54 2.66 16.18
CA LEU A 72 -2.92 3.36 17.42
C LEU A 72 -2.67 4.88 17.36
N ASP A 73 -1.78 5.32 16.49
CA ASP A 73 -1.48 6.74 16.22
C ASP A 73 -2.46 7.40 15.22
N GLY A 74 -3.48 6.67 14.79
CA GLY A 74 -4.47 7.12 13.81
C GLY A 74 -3.96 7.15 12.36
N LYS A 75 -2.75 6.67 12.10
CA LYS A 75 -2.18 6.59 10.73
C LYS A 75 -2.37 5.21 10.15
N PRO A 76 -2.65 5.10 8.84
CA PRO A 76 -2.73 3.81 8.20
C PRO A 76 -1.33 3.18 8.04
N VAL A 77 -1.29 1.85 8.16
CA VAL A 77 -0.12 1.00 7.97
C VAL A 77 -0.48 -0.22 7.13
N GLY A 78 0.49 -0.79 6.45
CA GLY A 78 0.30 -2.00 5.64
C GLY A 78 0.90 -1.87 4.24
N PHE A 79 0.84 -2.94 3.47
CA PHE A 79 1.50 -3.03 2.17
C PHE A 79 0.98 -2.00 1.16
N ASP A 80 -0.35 -1.80 1.08
CA ASP A 80 -0.96 -0.78 0.23
C ASP A 80 -0.49 0.63 0.62
N VAL A 81 -0.32 0.87 1.92
CA VAL A 81 0.15 2.15 2.45
C VAL A 81 1.62 2.38 2.07
N GLU A 82 2.47 1.35 2.17
CA GLU A 82 3.87 1.45 1.74
C GLU A 82 3.97 1.69 0.22
N MET A 83 3.14 1.04 -0.59
CA MET A 83 3.07 1.32 -2.03
C MET A 83 2.70 2.78 -2.30
N GLY A 84 1.73 3.32 -1.57
CA GLY A 84 1.36 4.75 -1.64
C GLY A 84 2.50 5.69 -1.26
N LYS A 85 3.25 5.37 -0.19
CA LYS A 85 4.44 6.14 0.22
C LYS A 85 5.54 6.11 -0.83
N LEU A 86 5.79 4.95 -1.45
CA LEU A 86 6.78 4.81 -2.52
C LEU A 86 6.41 5.66 -3.75
N ILE A 87 5.14 5.66 -4.17
CA ILE A 87 4.66 6.50 -5.27
C ILE A 87 4.79 7.99 -4.92
N ALA A 88 4.36 8.40 -3.72
CA ALA A 88 4.48 9.78 -3.25
C ALA A 88 5.94 10.26 -3.22
N ALA A 89 6.86 9.43 -2.74
CA ALA A 89 8.28 9.73 -2.72
C ALA A 89 8.85 9.98 -4.13
N LYS A 90 8.43 9.21 -5.14
CA LYS A 90 8.83 9.42 -6.54
C LYS A 90 8.27 10.72 -7.14
N LEU A 91 7.17 11.24 -6.58
CA LEU A 91 6.63 12.58 -6.90
C LEU A 91 7.34 13.71 -6.13
N GLY A 92 8.30 13.40 -5.26
CA GLY A 92 8.94 14.37 -4.38
C GLY A 92 8.07 14.80 -3.20
N ILE A 93 7.06 13.99 -2.84
CA ILE A 93 6.12 14.23 -1.75
C ILE A 93 6.52 13.36 -0.56
N SER A 94 6.78 13.97 0.58
CA SER A 94 7.12 13.23 1.81
C SER A 94 5.89 12.52 2.39
N ALA A 95 6.13 11.44 3.15
CA ALA A 95 5.06 10.58 3.68
C ALA A 95 4.07 11.33 4.60
N ASP A 96 4.52 12.37 5.30
CA ASP A 96 3.69 13.23 6.15
C ASP A 96 2.78 14.19 5.35
N LYS A 97 2.99 14.31 4.05
CA LYS A 97 2.19 15.10 3.11
C LYS A 97 1.19 14.27 2.31
N ILE A 98 1.06 12.99 2.62
CA ILE A 98 0.02 12.14 2.05
C ILE A 98 -1.26 12.33 2.88
N GLU A 99 -2.34 12.74 2.21
CA GLU A 99 -3.67 12.83 2.81
C GLU A 99 -4.38 11.48 2.63
N TRP A 100 -4.37 10.67 3.68
CA TRP A 100 -5.01 9.36 3.67
C TRP A 100 -6.52 9.46 3.90
N SER A 101 -7.30 8.72 3.11
CA SER A 101 -8.75 8.62 3.27
C SER A 101 -9.17 7.17 3.36
N GLU A 102 -10.02 6.84 4.35
CA GLU A 102 -10.66 5.53 4.37
C GLU A 102 -11.51 5.34 3.12
N THR A 103 -11.25 4.26 2.39
CA THR A 103 -11.95 3.98 1.14
C THR A 103 -12.46 2.55 1.13
N VAL A 104 -13.66 2.36 1.67
CA VAL A 104 -14.38 1.08 1.62
C VAL A 104 -14.66 0.66 0.17
N SER A 105 -14.88 -0.62 -0.07
CA SER A 105 -14.95 -1.16 -1.45
C SER A 105 -15.98 -0.47 -2.34
N ALA A 106 -17.12 -0.10 -1.80
CA ALA A 106 -18.18 0.60 -2.54
C ALA A 106 -17.85 2.06 -2.91
N ASN A 107 -16.85 2.66 -2.25
CA ASN A 107 -16.50 4.07 -2.44
C ASN A 107 -15.28 4.27 -3.35
N ARG A 108 -14.60 3.20 -3.81
CA ARG A 108 -13.34 3.32 -4.57
C ARG A 108 -13.54 4.06 -5.88
N GLU A 109 -14.49 3.61 -6.70
CA GLU A 109 -14.85 4.27 -7.97
C GLU A 109 -15.38 5.70 -7.73
N PRO A 110 -16.40 5.92 -6.88
CA PRO A 110 -16.94 7.27 -6.62
C PRO A 110 -15.90 8.28 -6.12
N PHE A 111 -14.95 7.86 -5.28
CA PHE A 111 -13.95 8.79 -4.75
C PHE A 111 -12.97 9.25 -5.82
N ILE A 112 -12.58 8.36 -6.74
CA ILE A 112 -11.75 8.71 -7.89
C ILE A 112 -12.53 9.64 -8.85
N GLU A 113 -13.75 9.27 -9.22
CA GLU A 113 -14.58 10.03 -10.18
C GLU A 113 -14.87 11.44 -9.68
N GLN A 114 -15.12 11.60 -8.38
CA GLN A 114 -15.39 12.90 -7.76
C GLN A 114 -14.13 13.70 -7.41
N GLY A 115 -12.93 13.15 -7.64
CA GLY A 115 -11.66 13.80 -7.29
C GLY A 115 -11.45 13.99 -5.78
N LYS A 116 -12.11 13.15 -4.95
CA LYS A 116 -11.87 13.14 -3.51
C LYS A 116 -10.49 12.60 -3.17
N VAL A 117 -10.00 11.68 -4.01
CA VAL A 117 -8.66 11.13 -3.95
C VAL A 117 -8.01 11.16 -5.33
N ASP A 118 -6.69 11.25 -5.37
CA ASP A 118 -5.90 11.18 -6.60
C ASP A 118 -5.64 9.72 -6.99
N LEU A 119 -5.43 8.86 -6.00
CA LEU A 119 -5.19 7.42 -6.16
C LEU A 119 -6.03 6.62 -5.16
N VAL A 120 -6.37 5.38 -5.53
CA VAL A 120 -6.88 4.36 -4.60
C VAL A 120 -5.95 3.16 -4.62
N ILE A 121 -5.38 2.84 -3.46
CA ILE A 121 -4.54 1.66 -3.20
C ILE A 121 -5.18 0.94 -2.01
N ALA A 122 -6.07 0.00 -2.29
CA ALA A 122 -7.02 -0.52 -1.31
C ALA A 122 -7.45 -1.95 -1.65
N THR A 123 -6.46 -2.88 -1.80
CA THR A 123 -6.72 -4.26 -2.24
C THR A 123 -7.69 -4.28 -3.43
N TYR A 124 -7.37 -3.49 -4.45
CA TYR A 124 -8.33 -3.08 -5.46
C TYR A 124 -8.19 -3.91 -6.73
N THR A 125 -8.95 -4.99 -6.82
CA THR A 125 -8.96 -5.89 -7.98
C THR A 125 -9.25 -5.15 -9.27
N ILE A 126 -8.36 -5.27 -10.23
CA ILE A 126 -8.55 -4.81 -11.62
C ILE A 126 -9.62 -5.68 -12.27
N SER A 127 -10.64 -5.05 -12.85
CA SER A 127 -11.65 -5.75 -13.65
C SER A 127 -12.13 -4.88 -14.81
N ASP A 128 -12.62 -5.51 -15.87
CA ASP A 128 -13.11 -4.80 -17.06
C ASP A 128 -14.30 -3.90 -16.72
N LYS A 129 -15.17 -4.32 -15.80
CA LYS A 129 -16.27 -3.50 -15.29
C LYS A 129 -15.76 -2.20 -14.66
N ARG A 130 -14.74 -2.27 -13.79
CA ARG A 130 -14.15 -1.10 -13.13
C ARG A 130 -13.39 -0.21 -14.10
N LYS A 131 -12.71 -0.80 -15.09
CA LYS A 131 -12.02 -0.07 -16.15
C LYS A 131 -12.94 0.79 -17.01
N GLN A 132 -14.26 0.60 -16.96
CA GLN A 132 -15.21 1.47 -17.66
C GLN A 132 -15.27 2.87 -17.04
N VAL A 133 -15.04 2.98 -15.74
CA VAL A 133 -15.22 4.24 -14.98
C VAL A 133 -13.93 4.80 -14.39
N VAL A 134 -12.93 3.97 -14.13
CA VAL A 134 -11.60 4.37 -13.65
C VAL A 134 -10.49 3.71 -14.46
N ASP A 135 -9.27 4.18 -14.36
CA ASP A 135 -8.09 3.49 -14.87
C ASP A 135 -7.30 2.80 -13.75
N PHE A 136 -6.46 1.84 -14.11
CA PHE A 136 -5.59 1.11 -13.18
C PHE A 136 -4.16 1.08 -13.69
N ALA A 137 -3.21 1.37 -12.81
CA ALA A 137 -1.83 0.95 -12.95
C ALA A 137 -1.60 -0.38 -12.21
N GLY A 138 -0.70 -1.18 -12.71
CA GLY A 138 -0.40 -2.49 -12.14
C GLY A 138 -0.75 -3.67 -13.08
N PRO A 139 -0.99 -4.87 -12.51
CA PRO A 139 -1.17 -5.14 -11.08
C PRO A 139 0.13 -5.01 -10.25
N TYR A 140 -0.01 -4.63 -8.98
CA TYR A 140 1.12 -4.64 -8.04
C TYR A 140 1.13 -5.89 -7.14
N TYR A 141 0.06 -6.64 -7.09
CA TYR A 141 -0.07 -7.92 -6.38
C TYR A 141 -1.11 -8.80 -7.03
N GLU A 142 -1.01 -10.12 -6.91
CA GLU A 142 -2.05 -11.06 -7.30
C GLU A 142 -2.50 -11.87 -6.08
N ALA A 143 -3.71 -11.60 -5.59
CA ALA A 143 -4.38 -12.36 -4.56
C ALA A 143 -5.35 -13.38 -5.18
N GLY A 144 -6.03 -14.15 -4.35
CA GLY A 144 -7.13 -15.00 -4.74
C GLY A 144 -8.18 -15.09 -3.65
N GLN A 145 -9.44 -15.23 -4.03
CA GLN A 145 -10.54 -15.37 -3.07
C GLN A 145 -10.43 -16.68 -2.30
N ALA A 146 -10.71 -16.59 -0.98
CA ALA A 146 -10.72 -17.71 -0.05
C ALA A 146 -11.90 -17.60 0.93
N LEU A 147 -12.00 -18.57 1.82
CA LEU A 147 -13.01 -18.61 2.89
C LEU A 147 -12.31 -18.68 4.24
N MET A 148 -12.80 -17.90 5.19
CA MET A 148 -12.45 -17.98 6.61
C MET A 148 -13.66 -18.45 7.39
N VAL A 149 -13.43 -19.36 8.32
CA VAL A 149 -14.45 -19.98 9.16
C VAL A 149 -14.05 -19.95 10.62
N ASN A 150 -15.00 -20.21 11.53
CA ASN A 150 -14.66 -20.46 12.93
C ASN A 150 -13.67 -21.63 13.06
N LYS A 151 -12.82 -21.58 14.07
CA LYS A 151 -11.76 -22.58 14.33
C LYS A 151 -12.28 -24.00 14.40
N ASP A 152 -13.48 -24.18 14.95
CA ASP A 152 -14.16 -25.46 15.14
C ASP A 152 -14.99 -25.93 13.93
N ASN A 153 -15.08 -25.14 12.86
CA ASN A 153 -15.83 -25.48 11.66
C ASN A 153 -14.99 -26.34 10.70
N ASP A 154 -15.38 -27.59 10.50
CA ASP A 154 -14.79 -28.51 9.54
C ASP A 154 -15.73 -28.87 8.38
N SER A 155 -16.92 -28.23 8.33
CA SER A 155 -17.95 -28.51 7.32
C SER A 155 -17.76 -27.73 6.02
N ILE A 156 -16.99 -26.63 6.05
CA ILE A 156 -16.67 -25.79 4.88
C ILE A 156 -15.19 -25.93 4.58
N LYS A 157 -14.88 -26.47 3.40
CA LYS A 157 -13.51 -26.69 2.93
C LYS A 157 -13.25 -26.12 1.54
N LYS A 158 -14.30 -25.87 0.77
CA LYS A 158 -14.25 -25.37 -0.59
C LYS A 158 -15.46 -24.45 -0.85
N PRO A 159 -15.43 -23.63 -1.89
CA PRO A 159 -16.49 -22.65 -2.13
C PRO A 159 -17.88 -23.25 -2.43
N GLU A 160 -17.94 -24.51 -2.94
CA GLU A 160 -19.21 -25.18 -3.16
C GLU A 160 -19.95 -25.52 -1.86
N ASP A 161 -19.23 -25.65 -0.75
CA ASP A 161 -19.81 -26.01 0.56
C ASP A 161 -20.64 -24.87 1.17
N VAL A 162 -20.59 -23.64 0.61
CA VAL A 162 -21.36 -22.49 1.10
C VAL A 162 -22.70 -22.31 0.41
N LYS A 163 -23.08 -23.20 -0.51
CA LYS A 163 -24.36 -23.10 -1.21
C LYS A 163 -25.53 -23.07 -0.21
N GLY A 164 -26.36 -22.00 -0.30
CA GLY A 164 -27.49 -21.78 0.61
C GLY A 164 -27.11 -21.42 2.06
N LYS A 165 -25.81 -21.21 2.35
CA LYS A 165 -25.33 -20.80 3.67
C LYS A 165 -25.12 -19.27 3.71
N LYS A 166 -25.23 -18.70 4.90
CA LYS A 166 -24.96 -17.29 5.15
C LYS A 166 -23.45 -17.04 5.15
N VAL A 167 -23.00 -16.20 4.24
CA VAL A 167 -21.58 -15.79 4.10
C VAL A 167 -21.46 -14.29 4.16
N CYS A 168 -20.63 -13.77 5.05
CA CYS A 168 -20.36 -12.34 5.13
C CYS A 168 -19.30 -11.94 4.10
N SER A 169 -19.54 -10.84 3.41
CA SER A 169 -18.56 -10.17 2.55
C SER A 169 -18.91 -8.70 2.38
N VAL A 170 -17.97 -7.93 1.78
CA VAL A 170 -18.08 -6.47 1.69
C VAL A 170 -18.79 -6.04 0.43
N THR A 171 -19.79 -5.16 0.58
CA THR A 171 -20.50 -4.55 -0.55
C THR A 171 -19.53 -3.86 -1.52
N GLY A 172 -19.67 -4.14 -2.83
CA GLY A 172 -18.82 -3.57 -3.88
C GLY A 172 -17.48 -4.30 -4.08
N SER A 173 -17.24 -5.41 -3.33
CA SER A 173 -16.11 -6.29 -3.57
C SER A 173 -16.39 -7.32 -4.67
N THR A 174 -15.35 -7.81 -5.35
CA THR A 174 -15.43 -8.95 -6.27
C THR A 174 -15.80 -10.25 -5.54
N PRO A 175 -15.24 -10.55 -4.35
CA PRO A 175 -15.62 -11.71 -3.57
C PRO A 175 -17.10 -11.79 -3.20
N ALA A 176 -17.75 -10.66 -2.88
CA ALA A 176 -19.18 -10.64 -2.56
C ALA A 176 -20.04 -11.05 -3.77
N ALA A 177 -19.72 -10.53 -4.96
CA ALA A 177 -20.42 -10.93 -6.18
C ALA A 177 -20.15 -12.40 -6.53
N THR A 178 -18.90 -12.83 -6.50
CA THR A 178 -18.50 -14.18 -6.87
C THR A 178 -19.15 -15.26 -6.01
N ILE A 179 -19.23 -15.04 -4.69
CA ILE A 179 -19.77 -16.07 -3.78
C ILE A 179 -21.27 -16.29 -3.99
N VAL A 180 -21.99 -15.23 -4.39
CA VAL A 180 -23.42 -15.31 -4.74
C VAL A 180 -23.60 -15.92 -6.12
N ASP A 181 -22.98 -15.30 -7.12
CA ASP A 181 -23.24 -15.59 -8.54
C ASP A 181 -22.77 -16.99 -8.96
N LYS A 182 -21.63 -17.45 -8.43
CA LYS A 182 -21.04 -18.74 -8.81
C LYS A 182 -21.35 -19.87 -7.81
N TYR A 183 -21.46 -19.55 -6.54
CA TYR A 183 -21.53 -20.59 -5.49
C TYR A 183 -22.85 -20.60 -4.74
N GLY A 184 -23.75 -19.65 -5.02
CA GLY A 184 -25.11 -19.65 -4.50
C GLY A 184 -25.21 -19.46 -2.98
N ALA A 185 -24.26 -18.74 -2.37
CA ALA A 185 -24.32 -18.38 -0.98
C ALA A 185 -25.36 -17.29 -0.72
N GLU A 186 -25.93 -17.26 0.48
CA GLU A 186 -26.74 -16.17 0.99
C GLU A 186 -25.83 -15.07 1.54
N LEU A 187 -25.68 -13.96 0.82
CA LEU A 187 -24.80 -12.86 1.22
C LEU A 187 -25.36 -12.11 2.44
N VAL A 188 -24.54 -11.99 3.47
CA VAL A 188 -24.70 -11.03 4.56
C VAL A 188 -23.73 -9.87 4.29
N PRO A 189 -24.22 -8.74 3.76
CA PRO A 189 -23.35 -7.65 3.33
C PRO A 189 -22.82 -6.84 4.52
N ALA A 190 -21.57 -6.43 4.45
CA ALA A 190 -20.93 -5.52 5.40
C ALA A 190 -20.28 -4.33 4.69
N ALA A 191 -19.98 -3.26 5.40
CA ALA A 191 -19.25 -2.12 4.89
C ALA A 191 -17.72 -2.38 4.87
N THR A 192 -17.22 -3.12 5.87
CA THR A 192 -15.81 -3.47 6.06
C THR A 192 -15.69 -4.95 6.38
N TYR A 193 -14.51 -5.55 6.16
CA TYR A 193 -14.30 -6.96 6.48
C TYR A 193 -14.18 -7.20 7.99
N SER A 194 -13.67 -6.25 8.74
CA SER A 194 -13.67 -6.30 10.20
C SER A 194 -15.07 -6.42 10.79
N ALA A 195 -16.09 -5.83 10.15
CA ALA A 195 -17.49 -5.96 10.58
C ALA A 195 -18.06 -7.37 10.38
N CYS A 196 -17.41 -8.23 9.59
CA CYS A 196 -17.82 -9.63 9.42
C CYS A 196 -17.33 -10.56 10.55
N LEU A 197 -16.34 -10.13 11.36
CA LEU A 197 -15.70 -11.00 12.36
C LEU A 197 -16.64 -11.37 13.49
N GLU A 198 -17.40 -10.41 14.02
CA GLU A 198 -18.35 -10.66 15.11
C GLU A 198 -19.51 -11.57 14.68
N PRO A 199 -20.18 -11.35 13.53
CA PRO A 199 -21.14 -12.31 12.98
C PRO A 199 -20.57 -13.71 12.78
N LEU A 200 -19.33 -13.85 12.34
CA LEU A 200 -18.69 -15.17 12.19
C LEU A 200 -18.46 -15.81 13.56
N ARG A 201 -17.87 -15.08 14.52
CA ARG A 201 -17.61 -15.59 15.88
C ARG A 201 -18.88 -16.09 16.57
N ASN A 202 -19.97 -15.37 16.39
CA ASN A 202 -21.29 -15.69 16.98
C ASN A 202 -22.09 -16.69 16.13
N LYS A 203 -21.50 -17.29 15.08
CA LYS A 203 -22.15 -18.26 14.20
C LYS A 203 -23.43 -17.74 13.54
N GLN A 204 -23.53 -16.42 13.36
CA GLN A 204 -24.62 -15.78 12.62
C GLN A 204 -24.42 -15.90 11.11
N VAL A 205 -23.15 -16.07 10.71
CA VAL A 205 -22.72 -16.46 9.36
C VAL A 205 -21.81 -17.69 9.44
N GLU A 206 -21.80 -18.50 8.39
CA GLU A 206 -21.04 -19.73 8.35
C GLU A 206 -19.58 -19.49 7.93
N ALA A 207 -19.34 -18.44 7.12
CA ALA A 207 -18.03 -18.04 6.65
C ALA A 207 -17.96 -16.54 6.38
N VAL A 208 -16.71 -16.07 6.30
CA VAL A 208 -16.37 -14.77 5.70
C VAL A 208 -15.57 -15.05 4.43
N THR A 209 -15.89 -14.33 3.35
CA THR A 209 -15.15 -14.48 2.09
C THR A 209 -14.56 -13.16 1.62
N THR A 210 -13.30 -13.21 1.30
CA THR A 210 -12.52 -12.19 0.61
C THR A 210 -11.19 -12.80 0.14
N ASP A 211 -10.22 -11.98 -0.17
CA ASP A 211 -8.92 -12.43 -0.65
C ASP A 211 -8.11 -13.07 0.48
N ASN A 212 -7.41 -14.13 0.14
CA ASN A 212 -6.65 -14.96 1.08
C ASN A 212 -5.70 -14.17 1.99
N VAL A 213 -5.06 -13.14 1.45
CA VAL A 213 -4.10 -12.31 2.20
C VAL A 213 -4.78 -11.42 3.24
N ILE A 214 -6.01 -10.96 2.97
CA ILE A 214 -6.82 -10.21 3.93
C ILE A 214 -7.27 -11.14 5.06
N LEU A 215 -7.76 -12.34 4.70
CA LEU A 215 -8.17 -13.35 5.68
C LEU A 215 -7.01 -13.83 6.53
N ALA A 216 -5.82 -14.02 5.93
CA ALA A 216 -4.62 -14.37 6.67
C ALA A 216 -4.27 -13.34 7.76
N GLY A 217 -4.46 -12.06 7.47
CA GLY A 217 -4.27 -11.00 8.44
C GLY A 217 -5.26 -11.07 9.61
N PHE A 218 -6.51 -11.43 9.39
CA PHE A 218 -7.49 -11.63 10.47
C PHE A 218 -7.21 -12.91 11.27
N VAL A 219 -6.85 -14.00 10.61
CA VAL A 219 -6.47 -15.25 11.27
C VAL A 219 -5.22 -15.05 12.14
N ASP A 220 -4.23 -14.28 11.68
CA ASP A 220 -3.04 -13.95 12.49
C ASP A 220 -3.38 -13.16 13.76
N LYS A 221 -4.38 -12.28 13.68
CA LYS A 221 -4.86 -11.50 14.83
C LYS A 221 -5.65 -12.35 15.83
N GLU A 222 -6.41 -13.33 15.34
CA GLU A 222 -7.30 -14.16 16.16
C GLU A 222 -7.19 -15.66 15.79
N PRO A 223 -6.01 -16.28 15.97
CA PRO A 223 -5.74 -17.66 15.54
C PRO A 223 -6.53 -18.73 16.32
N ASP A 224 -7.01 -18.38 17.50
CA ASP A 224 -7.83 -19.25 18.32
C ASP A 224 -9.33 -19.20 17.93
N ALA A 225 -9.77 -18.13 17.28
CA ALA A 225 -11.15 -17.94 16.86
C ALA A 225 -11.39 -18.42 15.42
N PHE A 226 -10.45 -18.18 14.51
CA PHE A 226 -10.64 -18.36 13.08
C PHE A 226 -9.56 -19.21 12.43
N LYS A 227 -9.92 -19.76 11.27
CA LYS A 227 -8.97 -20.42 10.35
C LYS A 227 -9.39 -20.20 8.89
N LEU A 228 -8.47 -20.29 7.96
CA LEU A 228 -8.80 -20.47 6.56
C LEU A 228 -9.45 -21.86 6.36
N ALA A 229 -10.49 -21.91 5.56
CA ALA A 229 -11.17 -23.18 5.24
C ALA A 229 -10.26 -24.11 4.38
N SER A 230 -9.42 -23.50 3.54
CA SER A 230 -8.38 -24.12 2.72
C SER A 230 -7.28 -23.11 2.48
N GLU A 231 -6.08 -23.58 2.14
CA GLU A 231 -4.99 -22.74 1.64
C GLU A 231 -5.18 -22.37 0.16
N ASP A 232 -6.02 -23.13 -0.56
CA ASP A 232 -6.30 -22.89 -1.98
C ASP A 232 -7.21 -21.68 -2.16
N THR A 233 -6.94 -20.92 -3.21
CA THR A 233 -7.79 -19.83 -3.69
C THR A 233 -8.58 -20.26 -4.91
N PHE A 234 -9.76 -19.69 -5.11
CA PHE A 234 -10.66 -20.11 -6.19
C PHE A 234 -10.96 -19.00 -7.23
N THR A 235 -10.27 -17.86 -7.10
CA THR A 235 -10.24 -16.79 -8.12
C THR A 235 -8.83 -16.24 -8.27
N LYS A 236 -8.67 -15.33 -9.24
CA LYS A 236 -7.52 -14.45 -9.36
C LYS A 236 -7.98 -13.01 -9.13
N GLU A 237 -7.32 -12.34 -8.20
CA GLU A 237 -7.65 -10.99 -7.79
C GLU A 237 -6.40 -10.10 -7.98
N PRO A 238 -6.12 -9.62 -9.21
CA PRO A 238 -4.99 -8.75 -9.49
C PRO A 238 -5.24 -7.36 -8.89
N TYR A 239 -4.43 -6.95 -7.92
CA TYR A 239 -4.56 -5.64 -7.28
C TYR A 239 -3.89 -4.54 -8.12
N GLY A 240 -4.65 -3.48 -8.42
CA GLY A 240 -4.16 -2.31 -9.11
C GLY A 240 -4.29 -1.03 -8.29
N ILE A 241 -3.55 -0.03 -8.72
CA ILE A 241 -3.65 1.33 -8.23
C ILE A 241 -4.68 2.05 -9.10
N GLY A 242 -5.86 2.35 -8.52
CA GLY A 242 -6.94 3.05 -9.21
C GLY A 242 -6.65 4.54 -9.32
N LEU A 243 -6.94 5.12 -10.48
CA LEU A 243 -6.76 6.54 -10.78
C LEU A 243 -7.85 7.03 -11.75
N LYS A 244 -7.88 8.35 -11.95
CA LYS A 244 -8.87 8.98 -12.84
C LYS A 244 -8.83 8.38 -14.25
N LYS A 245 -10.00 8.09 -14.77
CA LYS A 245 -10.19 7.59 -16.13
C LYS A 245 -9.60 8.54 -17.16
N GLY A 246 -8.81 7.98 -18.10
CA GLY A 246 -8.20 8.71 -19.20
C GLY A 246 -6.86 9.38 -18.89
N ASP A 247 -6.34 9.30 -17.66
CA ASP A 247 -5.01 9.81 -17.32
C ASP A 247 -3.92 8.78 -17.66
N THR A 248 -3.79 8.52 -18.95
CA THR A 248 -2.87 7.50 -19.47
C THR A 248 -1.40 7.79 -19.12
N GLU A 249 -1.03 9.07 -19.10
CA GLU A 249 0.36 9.47 -18.77
C GLU A 249 0.70 9.15 -17.32
N PHE A 250 -0.16 9.52 -16.38
CA PHE A 250 0.03 9.21 -14.97
C PHE A 250 -0.02 7.70 -14.72
N ARG A 251 -0.95 6.98 -15.35
CA ARG A 251 -1.02 5.52 -15.29
C ARG A 251 0.28 4.86 -15.75
N ASN A 252 0.83 5.26 -16.88
CA ASN A 252 2.07 4.71 -17.40
C ASN A 252 3.25 5.04 -16.51
N TRP A 253 3.32 6.28 -16.01
CA TRP A 253 4.34 6.68 -15.06
C TRP A 253 4.29 5.81 -13.78
N ILE A 254 3.10 5.55 -13.20
CA ILE A 254 2.95 4.66 -12.04
C ILE A 254 3.43 3.24 -12.39
N ASN A 255 3.08 2.72 -13.55
CA ASN A 255 3.55 1.41 -14.02
C ASN A 255 5.09 1.33 -14.08
N ASP A 256 5.75 2.38 -14.59
CA ASP A 256 7.21 2.45 -14.63
C ASP A 256 7.80 2.50 -13.21
N GLN A 257 7.14 3.19 -12.27
CA GLN A 257 7.58 3.17 -10.87
C GLN A 257 7.43 1.80 -10.23
N LEU A 258 6.34 1.07 -10.46
CA LEU A 258 6.16 -0.30 -9.95
C LEU A 258 7.30 -1.22 -10.41
N GLU A 259 7.64 -1.19 -11.70
CA GLU A 259 8.77 -1.94 -12.24
C GLU A 259 10.12 -1.50 -11.65
N SER A 260 10.28 -0.19 -11.37
CA SER A 260 11.47 0.35 -10.71
C SER A 260 11.59 -0.17 -9.27
N PHE A 261 10.49 -0.22 -8.51
CA PHE A 261 10.47 -0.72 -7.12
C PHE A 261 10.82 -2.20 -7.03
N GLU A 262 10.43 -3.01 -8.01
CA GLU A 262 10.87 -4.40 -8.10
C GLU A 262 12.38 -4.49 -8.33
N LYS A 263 12.91 -3.68 -9.27
CA LYS A 263 14.33 -3.70 -9.64
C LYS A 263 15.24 -3.19 -8.52
N ASP A 264 14.83 -2.14 -7.78
CA ASP A 264 15.65 -1.53 -6.71
C ASP A 264 15.42 -2.20 -5.34
N GLY A 265 14.51 -3.18 -5.26
CA GLY A 265 14.20 -3.93 -4.06
C GLY A 265 13.27 -3.20 -3.08
N SER A 266 12.77 -2.01 -3.40
CA SER A 266 11.83 -1.26 -2.54
C SER A 266 10.52 -2.01 -2.36
N TYR A 267 10.03 -2.67 -3.41
CA TYR A 267 8.84 -3.52 -3.37
C TYR A 267 8.98 -4.66 -2.34
N LYS A 268 10.09 -5.39 -2.38
CA LYS A 268 10.38 -6.46 -1.43
C LYS A 268 10.49 -5.93 0.00
N LYS A 269 11.16 -4.80 0.21
CA LYS A 269 11.29 -4.17 1.54
C LYS A 269 9.93 -3.74 2.09
N ALA A 270 9.05 -3.17 1.24
CA ALA A 270 7.69 -2.81 1.64
C ALA A 270 6.89 -4.04 2.08
N TRP A 271 7.01 -5.16 1.37
CA TRP A 271 6.39 -6.42 1.75
C TRP A 271 6.93 -6.94 3.09
N GLU A 272 8.25 -7.05 3.24
CA GLU A 272 8.91 -7.57 4.45
C GLU A 272 8.57 -6.75 5.69
N ALA A 273 8.41 -5.44 5.54
CA ALA A 273 8.03 -4.52 6.61
C ALA A 273 6.53 -4.63 7.01
N THR A 274 5.71 -5.31 6.23
CA THR A 274 4.24 -5.34 6.41
C THR A 274 3.69 -6.77 6.34
N ALA A 275 3.19 -7.20 5.20
CA ALA A 275 2.59 -8.51 4.99
C ALA A 275 3.58 -9.67 5.21
N GLY A 276 4.87 -9.44 5.05
CA GLY A 276 5.94 -10.40 5.31
C GLY A 276 6.06 -10.86 6.76
N SER A 277 5.45 -10.14 7.71
CA SER A 277 5.35 -10.60 9.10
C SER A 277 4.57 -11.92 9.23
N VAL A 278 3.57 -12.12 8.39
CA VAL A 278 2.70 -13.31 8.34
C VAL A 278 3.00 -14.16 7.11
N ILE A 279 3.04 -13.56 5.94
CA ILE A 279 3.27 -14.23 4.66
C ILE A 279 4.75 -14.10 4.30
N LYS A 280 5.57 -15.07 4.73
CA LYS A 280 7.04 -15.00 4.73
C LYS A 280 7.69 -14.84 3.36
N THR A 281 7.07 -15.38 2.31
CA THR A 281 7.62 -15.29 0.97
C THR A 281 7.18 -13.98 0.31
N ALA A 282 8.12 -13.09 0.04
CA ALA A 282 7.82 -11.89 -0.73
C ALA A 282 7.41 -12.28 -2.16
N PRO A 283 6.30 -11.77 -2.67
CA PRO A 283 5.88 -12.03 -4.03
C PRO A 283 6.81 -11.32 -5.01
N LYS A 284 6.87 -11.83 -6.23
CA LYS A 284 7.37 -11.04 -7.36
C LYS A 284 6.27 -10.10 -7.85
N LEU A 285 6.67 -8.96 -8.37
CA LEU A 285 5.74 -8.07 -9.04
C LEU A 285 5.09 -8.83 -10.22
N PRO A 286 3.75 -8.89 -10.31
CA PRO A 286 3.10 -9.48 -11.46
C PRO A 286 3.41 -8.70 -12.75
N ALA A 287 3.24 -9.34 -13.91
CA ALA A 287 3.40 -8.65 -15.18
C ALA A 287 2.42 -7.46 -15.28
N ILE A 288 2.96 -6.28 -15.52
CA ILE A 288 2.17 -5.05 -15.63
C ILE A 288 1.26 -5.12 -16.86
N ASN A 289 -0.02 -4.86 -16.66
CA ASN A 289 -1.01 -4.78 -17.75
C ASN A 289 -1.09 -3.35 -18.29
N ARG A 290 -0.35 -3.08 -19.36
CA ARG A 290 -0.36 -1.79 -20.06
C ARG A 290 -1.42 -1.82 -21.17
N TYR A 291 -2.46 -1.00 -21.08
CA TYR A 291 -3.60 -0.93 -22.03
C TYR A 291 -3.92 0.51 -22.40
#